data_b81afd43835c189041fb41609c449554
#
_entry.id   b81afd43835c189041fb41609c449554
#
_cell.length_a   1.000
_cell.length_b   1.000
_cell.length_c   1.000
_cell.angle_alpha   90.00
_cell.angle_beta   90.00
_cell.angle_gamma   90.00
#
_symmetry.space_group_name_H-M   'P 1'
#
loop_
_entity.id
_entity.type
_entity.pdbx_description
1 polymer ?
#
loop_
_entity_poly.entity_id
_entity_poly.type
_entity_poly.pdbx_seq_one_letter_code
_entity_poly.pdbx_strand_id
1 'polypeptide(L)'
;MKAVILAGGYGTRISEESHIIPKPLIEIGGKPILWHIMKSYSAYKIDDFVICLGYKGEKIKEYFEQLDSKLWNIQLIDTGLDTMTGGRLKRIQDKIDNTFCVTYSDGVSDVNLNNLLTFHKEKKSLATLTAIHPPERFGVLNLSGDYVTEFHEKHTGESSWINGGFFVFEPEIFDYLQNDSTVLERAPLETLAKEQKLSAFKHNGFWHPMDTLRDKKHLEDLWTSEKAPWKTW
;
A
#
# COMPACT_ATOMS: atom_id res chain seq x y z
N MET A 1 -15.79 -1.09 9.08
CA MET A 1 -14.31 -1.15 9.18
C MET A 1 -13.75 -0.05 8.30
N LYS A 2 -12.77 0.69 8.77
CA LYS A 2 -12.12 1.75 8.00
C LYS A 2 -10.88 1.26 7.27
N ALA A 3 -10.64 1.79 6.07
CA ALA A 3 -9.36 1.66 5.37
C ALA A 3 -8.69 3.05 5.31
N VAL A 4 -7.48 3.13 5.82
CA VAL A 4 -6.63 4.33 5.77
C VAL A 4 -5.70 4.22 4.58
N ILE A 5 -5.66 5.25 3.73
CA ILE A 5 -4.78 5.29 2.56
C ILE A 5 -3.76 6.43 2.74
N LEU A 6 -2.48 6.08 2.73
CA LEU A 6 -1.38 7.03 2.85
C LEU A 6 -1.07 7.66 1.49
N ALA A 7 -1.64 8.84 1.21
CA ALA A 7 -1.60 9.51 -0.09
C ALA A 7 -0.84 10.85 -0.08
N GLY A 8 0.02 11.09 0.90
CA GLY A 8 0.69 12.38 1.08
C GLY A 8 2.14 12.46 0.60
N GLY A 9 2.69 11.40 -0.01
CA GLY A 9 4.08 11.34 -0.47
C GLY A 9 4.35 12.16 -1.73
N TYR A 10 5.61 12.56 -1.94
CA TYR A 10 6.04 13.37 -3.10
C TYR A 10 6.03 12.64 -4.44
N GLY A 11 6.10 11.30 -4.45
CA GLY A 11 6.10 10.50 -5.69
C GLY A 11 7.34 10.70 -6.57
N THR A 12 8.50 10.99 -5.98
CA THR A 12 9.74 11.38 -6.70
C THR A 12 10.29 10.32 -7.66
N ARG A 13 9.95 9.03 -7.47
CA ARG A 13 10.40 7.93 -8.35
C ARG A 13 9.70 7.89 -9.70
N ILE A 14 8.57 8.58 -9.86
CA ILE A 14 7.82 8.75 -11.10
C ILE A 14 7.64 10.25 -11.39
N SER A 15 8.73 10.99 -11.32
CA SER A 15 8.74 12.46 -11.39
C SER A 15 8.17 13.01 -12.69
N GLU A 16 8.28 12.29 -13.80
CA GLU A 16 7.77 12.70 -15.12
C GLU A 16 6.26 12.97 -15.09
N GLU A 17 5.53 12.25 -14.24
CA GLU A 17 4.08 12.43 -14.06
C GLU A 17 3.75 13.16 -12.76
N SER A 18 4.45 12.85 -11.67
CA SER A 18 4.10 13.36 -10.32
C SER A 18 4.40 14.86 -10.14
N HIS A 19 5.21 15.49 -11.02
CA HIS A 19 5.35 16.94 -11.02
C HIS A 19 4.11 17.67 -11.56
N ILE A 20 3.22 16.99 -12.29
CA ILE A 20 1.96 17.56 -12.81
C ILE A 20 0.79 17.17 -11.88
N ILE A 21 0.63 15.88 -11.60
CA ILE A 21 -0.45 15.32 -10.77
C ILE A 21 0.15 14.49 -9.63
N PRO A 22 -0.49 14.42 -8.43
CA PRO A 22 0.03 13.58 -7.37
C PRO A 22 -0.04 12.10 -7.77
N LYS A 23 0.95 11.30 -7.33
CA LYS A 23 1.07 9.88 -7.68
C LYS A 23 -0.23 9.08 -7.53
N PRO A 24 -1.04 9.27 -6.46
CA PRO A 24 -2.33 8.56 -6.32
C PRO A 24 -3.35 8.83 -7.43
N LEU A 25 -3.21 9.93 -8.16
CA LEU A 25 -4.08 10.29 -9.28
C LEU A 25 -3.54 9.89 -10.65
N ILE A 26 -2.36 9.28 -10.75
CA ILE A 26 -1.87 8.72 -12.02
C ILE A 26 -2.80 7.58 -12.45
N GLU A 27 -3.23 7.63 -13.70
CA GLU A 27 -4.28 6.75 -14.20
C GLU A 27 -3.73 5.42 -14.76
N ILE A 28 -4.55 4.38 -14.58
CA ILE A 28 -4.47 3.07 -15.19
C ILE A 28 -5.85 2.79 -15.78
N GLY A 29 -5.94 2.59 -17.09
CA GLY A 29 -7.21 2.38 -17.76
C GLY A 29 -8.22 3.53 -17.61
N GLY A 30 -7.72 4.78 -17.59
CA GLY A 30 -8.55 5.98 -17.43
C GLY A 30 -9.14 6.17 -16.02
N LYS A 31 -8.59 5.49 -15.01
CA LYS A 31 -8.95 5.66 -13.59
C LYS A 31 -7.69 5.78 -12.72
N PRO A 32 -7.66 6.70 -11.74
CA PRO A 32 -6.53 6.83 -10.82
C PRO A 32 -6.19 5.51 -10.12
N ILE A 33 -4.90 5.26 -9.84
CA ILE A 33 -4.51 4.08 -9.06
C ILE A 33 -5.18 4.05 -7.69
N LEU A 34 -5.42 5.21 -7.09
CA LEU A 34 -6.19 5.36 -5.84
C LEU A 34 -7.60 4.78 -5.96
N TRP A 35 -8.28 5.02 -7.10
CA TRP A 35 -9.60 4.45 -7.38
C TRP A 35 -9.55 2.91 -7.44
N HIS A 36 -8.52 2.33 -8.09
CA HIS A 36 -8.35 0.87 -8.15
C HIS A 36 -8.15 0.27 -6.76
N ILE A 37 -7.34 0.90 -5.92
CA ILE A 37 -7.13 0.49 -4.53
C ILE A 37 -8.45 0.52 -3.76
N MET A 38 -9.21 1.61 -3.84
CA MET A 38 -10.50 1.72 -3.16
C MET A 38 -11.50 0.67 -3.66
N LYS A 39 -11.53 0.39 -4.97
CA LYS A 39 -12.38 -0.68 -5.53
C LYS A 39 -12.01 -2.06 -5.00
N SER A 40 -10.71 -2.35 -4.83
CA SER A 40 -10.25 -3.61 -4.23
C SER A 40 -10.76 -3.78 -2.80
N TYR A 41 -10.76 -2.72 -1.98
CA TYR A 41 -11.34 -2.75 -0.63
C TYR A 41 -12.87 -2.90 -0.67
N SER A 42 -13.55 -2.19 -1.57
CA SER A 42 -15.01 -2.26 -1.74
C SER A 42 -15.49 -3.66 -2.13
N ALA A 43 -14.72 -4.43 -2.89
CA ALA A 43 -15.05 -5.82 -3.19
C ALA A 43 -15.23 -6.68 -1.91
N TYR A 44 -14.64 -6.23 -0.79
CA TYR A 44 -14.79 -6.86 0.54
C TYR A 44 -15.68 -6.06 1.49
N LYS A 45 -16.52 -5.13 0.96
CA LYS A 45 -17.45 -4.29 1.73
C LYS A 45 -16.75 -3.36 2.73
N ILE A 46 -15.55 -2.91 2.40
CA ILE A 46 -14.80 -1.88 3.12
C ILE A 46 -14.92 -0.60 2.30
N ASP A 47 -15.94 0.21 2.60
CA ASP A 47 -16.31 1.42 1.85
C ASP A 47 -16.14 2.71 2.66
N ASP A 48 -15.55 2.62 3.85
CA ASP A 48 -15.25 3.74 4.76
C ASP A 48 -13.75 4.05 4.71
N PHE A 49 -13.41 5.16 4.06
CA PHE A 49 -12.02 5.52 3.76
C PHE A 49 -11.58 6.78 4.49
N VAL A 50 -10.38 6.75 5.07
CA VAL A 50 -9.64 7.91 5.53
C VAL A 50 -8.41 8.07 4.64
N ILE A 51 -8.34 9.13 3.85
CA ILE A 51 -7.23 9.38 2.93
C ILE A 51 -6.35 10.48 3.51
N CYS A 52 -5.12 10.11 3.89
CA CYS A 52 -4.13 11.01 4.46
C CYS A 52 -3.45 11.79 3.34
N LEU A 53 -3.78 13.06 3.20
CA LEU A 53 -3.26 13.96 2.18
C LEU A 53 -1.94 14.62 2.61
N GLY A 54 -1.21 15.12 1.63
CA GLY A 54 0.02 15.89 1.79
C GLY A 54 0.37 16.59 0.46
N TYR A 55 1.43 16.16 -0.22
CA TYR A 55 1.85 16.77 -1.47
C TYR A 55 0.71 16.76 -2.52
N LYS A 56 0.36 17.95 -3.03
CA LYS A 56 -0.75 18.17 -3.98
C LYS A 56 -2.10 17.57 -3.51
N GLY A 57 -2.35 17.58 -2.20
CA GLY A 57 -3.60 17.08 -1.62
C GLY A 57 -4.84 17.76 -2.17
N GLU A 58 -4.75 19.04 -2.58
CA GLU A 58 -5.88 19.77 -3.19
C GLU A 58 -6.37 19.11 -4.49
N LYS A 59 -5.45 18.61 -5.32
CA LYS A 59 -5.86 17.87 -6.54
C LYS A 59 -6.61 16.57 -6.24
N ILE A 60 -6.28 15.91 -5.13
CA ILE A 60 -7.02 14.72 -4.68
C ILE A 60 -8.42 15.12 -4.20
N LYS A 61 -8.56 16.24 -3.48
CA LYS A 61 -9.87 16.78 -3.07
C LYS A 61 -10.72 17.12 -4.30
N GLU A 62 -10.17 17.87 -5.26
CA GLU A 62 -10.84 18.23 -6.53
C GLU A 62 -11.33 16.99 -7.28
N TYR A 63 -10.53 15.93 -7.33
CA TYR A 63 -10.93 14.65 -7.95
C TYR A 63 -12.16 14.05 -7.28
N PHE A 64 -12.19 13.99 -5.94
CA PHE A 64 -13.31 13.39 -5.21
C PHE A 64 -14.56 14.28 -5.19
N GLU A 65 -14.42 15.60 -5.28
CA GLU A 65 -15.56 16.55 -5.46
C GLU A 65 -16.27 16.32 -6.79
N GLN A 66 -15.54 15.95 -7.84
CA GLN A 66 -16.09 15.66 -9.17
C GLN A 66 -16.60 14.21 -9.30
N LEU A 67 -16.23 13.35 -8.37
CA LEU A 67 -16.64 11.95 -8.39
C LEU A 67 -18.05 11.82 -7.77
N ASP A 68 -19.05 11.53 -8.57
CA ASP A 68 -20.40 11.16 -8.06
C ASP A 68 -20.31 9.78 -7.37
N SER A 69 -19.72 9.75 -6.18
CA SER A 69 -19.52 8.51 -5.44
C SER A 69 -20.45 8.41 -4.24
N LYS A 70 -21.68 7.97 -4.48
CA LYS A 70 -22.56 7.45 -3.41
C LYS A 70 -22.07 6.10 -2.86
N LEU A 71 -20.97 5.57 -3.41
CA LEU A 71 -20.46 4.24 -3.09
C LEU A 71 -19.54 4.23 -1.85
N TRP A 72 -18.90 5.36 -1.52
CA TRP A 72 -17.87 5.42 -0.50
C TRP A 72 -18.12 6.53 0.51
N ASN A 73 -17.88 6.24 1.77
CA ASN A 73 -17.73 7.26 2.80
C ASN A 73 -16.27 7.67 2.88
N ILE A 74 -15.94 8.90 2.44
CA ILE A 74 -14.55 9.35 2.31
C ILE A 74 -14.29 10.54 3.22
N GLN A 75 -13.25 10.43 4.04
CA GLN A 75 -12.69 11.53 4.82
C GLN A 75 -11.31 11.89 4.24
N LEU A 76 -11.19 13.08 3.66
CA LEU A 76 -9.94 13.63 3.14
C LEU A 76 -9.29 14.48 4.22
N ILE A 77 -8.17 14.02 4.78
CA ILE A 77 -7.51 14.70 5.91
C ILE A 77 -6.13 15.19 5.48
N ASP A 78 -5.92 16.49 5.56
CA ASP A 78 -4.59 17.05 5.39
C ASP A 78 -3.73 16.67 6.60
N THR A 79 -2.74 15.83 6.34
CA THR A 79 -1.80 15.35 7.35
C THR A 79 -0.43 16.04 7.27
N GLY A 80 -0.33 17.14 6.52
CA GLY A 80 0.88 17.93 6.36
C GLY A 80 1.80 17.46 5.24
N LEU A 81 2.62 18.39 4.73
CA LEU A 81 3.50 18.14 3.58
C LEU A 81 4.67 17.22 3.94
N ASP A 82 5.39 17.54 5.01
CA ASP A 82 6.63 16.85 5.40
C ASP A 82 6.42 15.74 6.46
N THR A 83 5.17 15.38 6.70
CA THR A 83 4.80 14.33 7.65
C THR A 83 5.14 12.95 7.09
N MET A 84 5.82 12.13 7.88
CA MET A 84 6.18 10.75 7.52
C MET A 84 5.00 9.79 7.71
N THR A 85 5.15 8.56 7.23
CA THR A 85 4.08 7.53 7.18
C THR A 85 3.42 7.29 8.53
N GLY A 86 4.20 7.11 9.60
CA GLY A 86 3.70 6.96 10.97
C GLY A 86 3.09 8.24 11.52
N GLY A 87 3.68 9.40 11.19
CA GLY A 87 3.14 10.70 11.59
C GLY A 87 1.76 10.96 10.99
N ARG A 88 1.53 10.58 9.71
CA ARG A 88 0.20 10.70 9.08
C ARG A 88 -0.84 9.85 9.80
N LEU A 89 -0.50 8.64 10.19
CA LEU A 89 -1.38 7.81 11.00
C LEU A 89 -1.63 8.48 12.36
N LYS A 90 -0.61 8.99 13.04
CA LYS A 90 -0.77 9.67 14.33
C LYS A 90 -1.76 10.82 14.28
N ARG A 91 -1.75 11.59 13.19
CA ARG A 91 -2.65 12.74 12.99
C ARG A 91 -4.13 12.38 12.80
N ILE A 92 -4.42 11.12 12.53
CA ILE A 92 -5.81 10.64 12.35
C ILE A 92 -6.27 9.71 13.48
N GLN A 93 -5.53 9.68 14.58
CA GLN A 93 -5.83 8.80 15.72
C GLN A 93 -7.27 8.97 16.24
N ASP A 94 -7.78 10.20 16.28
CA ASP A 94 -9.14 10.55 16.73
C ASP A 94 -10.26 10.08 15.77
N LYS A 95 -9.91 9.55 14.61
CA LYS A 95 -10.85 9.00 13.61
C LYS A 95 -10.95 7.48 13.65
N ILE A 96 -10.15 6.83 14.50
CA ILE A 96 -10.01 5.36 14.52
C ILE A 96 -10.35 4.83 15.89
N ASP A 97 -11.40 4.03 15.97
CA ASP A 97 -11.90 3.47 17.24
C ASP A 97 -11.76 1.95 17.34
N ASN A 98 -11.50 1.26 16.22
CA ASN A 98 -11.48 -0.20 16.14
C ASN A 98 -10.38 -0.66 15.19
N THR A 99 -10.18 -1.99 15.08
CA THR A 99 -9.33 -2.61 14.06
C THR A 99 -9.56 -1.97 12.68
N PHE A 100 -8.51 -1.60 12.00
CA PHE A 100 -8.56 -0.91 10.71
C PHE A 100 -7.49 -1.38 9.74
N CYS A 101 -7.74 -1.17 8.46
CA CYS A 101 -6.77 -1.44 7.41
C CYS A 101 -5.95 -0.18 7.10
N VAL A 102 -4.69 -0.38 6.71
CA VAL A 102 -3.83 0.68 6.17
C VAL A 102 -3.18 0.21 4.88
N THR A 103 -3.10 1.07 3.89
CA THR A 103 -2.34 0.79 2.66
C THR A 103 -1.65 2.03 2.12
N TYR A 104 -0.65 1.81 1.28
CA TYR A 104 -0.07 2.87 0.45
C TYR A 104 -1.00 3.19 -0.72
N SER A 105 -0.81 4.34 -1.33
CA SER A 105 -1.65 4.83 -2.43
C SER A 105 -1.08 4.53 -3.82
N ASP A 106 -0.14 3.61 -3.94
CA ASP A 106 0.66 3.41 -5.15
C ASP A 106 0.87 1.94 -5.56
N GLY A 107 0.24 1.00 -4.87
CA GLY A 107 0.34 -0.43 -5.17
C GLY A 107 -1.01 -1.11 -5.27
N VAL A 108 -1.16 -2.02 -6.23
CA VAL A 108 -2.34 -2.86 -6.43
C VAL A 108 -2.01 -4.33 -6.19
N SER A 109 -3.00 -5.10 -5.70
CA SER A 109 -2.84 -6.52 -5.38
C SER A 109 -4.18 -7.25 -5.47
N ASP A 110 -4.12 -8.56 -5.69
CA ASP A 110 -5.26 -9.47 -5.58
C ASP A 110 -5.38 -10.11 -4.18
N VAL A 111 -4.75 -9.49 -3.17
CA VAL A 111 -4.81 -9.97 -1.79
C VAL A 111 -6.25 -10.14 -1.32
N ASN A 112 -6.56 -11.32 -0.76
CA ASN A 112 -7.87 -11.57 -0.17
C ASN A 112 -7.95 -10.93 1.21
N LEU A 113 -8.64 -9.78 1.31
CA LEU A 113 -8.75 -9.02 2.56
C LEU A 113 -9.52 -9.79 3.65
N ASN A 114 -10.50 -10.64 3.31
CA ASN A 114 -11.17 -11.48 4.30
C ASN A 114 -10.20 -12.46 4.95
N ASN A 115 -9.33 -13.09 4.16
CA ASN A 115 -8.32 -14.01 4.67
C ASN A 115 -7.27 -13.26 5.52
N LEU A 116 -6.85 -12.06 5.10
CA LEU A 116 -5.94 -11.21 5.86
C LEU A 116 -6.53 -10.83 7.22
N LEU A 117 -7.80 -10.41 7.26
CA LEU A 117 -8.51 -10.05 8.50
C LEU A 117 -8.73 -11.26 9.42
N THR A 118 -9.05 -12.41 8.85
CA THR A 118 -9.18 -13.67 9.60
C THR A 118 -7.84 -14.05 10.24
N PHE A 119 -6.76 -14.02 9.45
CA PHE A 119 -5.41 -14.29 9.93
C PHE A 119 -5.00 -13.35 11.06
N HIS A 120 -5.27 -12.04 10.90
CA HIS A 120 -4.97 -11.05 11.94
C HIS A 120 -5.66 -11.39 13.27
N LYS A 121 -6.96 -11.72 13.23
CA LYS A 121 -7.73 -12.12 14.42
C LYS A 121 -7.18 -13.41 15.05
N GLU A 122 -6.86 -14.41 14.25
CA GLU A 122 -6.31 -15.70 14.73
C GLU A 122 -4.96 -15.52 15.40
N LYS A 123 -4.10 -14.66 14.85
CA LYS A 123 -2.79 -14.36 15.42
C LYS A 123 -2.85 -13.49 16.67
N LYS A 124 -3.96 -12.77 16.89
CA LYS A 124 -4.12 -11.81 17.99
C LYS A 124 -2.96 -10.80 18.04
N SER A 125 -2.45 -10.44 16.88
CA SER A 125 -1.34 -9.50 16.76
C SER A 125 -1.86 -8.07 16.83
N LEU A 126 -1.04 -7.14 17.31
CA LEU A 126 -1.36 -5.72 17.27
C LEU A 126 -1.28 -5.20 15.82
N ALA A 127 -0.38 -5.77 15.04
CA ALA A 127 -0.18 -5.41 13.64
C ALA A 127 -0.01 -6.66 12.77
N THR A 128 -0.57 -6.63 11.57
CA THR A 128 -0.32 -7.61 10.52
C THR A 128 0.04 -6.88 9.23
N LEU A 129 1.14 -7.24 8.61
CA LEU A 129 1.48 -6.79 7.26
C LEU A 129 1.28 -7.90 6.25
N THR A 130 1.03 -7.53 5.00
CA THR A 130 1.07 -8.47 3.89
C THR A 130 2.51 -8.62 3.40
N ALA A 131 3.05 -9.84 3.56
CA ALA A 131 4.37 -10.20 3.05
C ALA A 131 4.22 -10.73 1.62
N ILE A 132 5.00 -10.18 0.70
CA ILE A 132 5.00 -10.55 -0.72
C ILE A 132 6.43 -10.88 -1.18
N HIS A 133 6.52 -11.59 -2.29
CA HIS A 133 7.78 -11.67 -3.04
C HIS A 133 7.88 -10.47 -3.98
N PRO A 134 9.02 -9.75 -3.99
CA PRO A 134 9.17 -8.62 -4.89
C PRO A 134 9.04 -9.06 -6.36
N PRO A 135 8.45 -8.22 -7.23
CA PRO A 135 8.50 -8.48 -8.67
C PRO A 135 9.96 -8.58 -9.12
N GLU A 136 10.28 -9.63 -9.85
CA GLU A 136 11.64 -9.86 -10.34
C GLU A 136 12.04 -8.74 -11.31
N ARG A 137 13.10 -8.01 -10.97
CA ARG A 137 13.62 -6.90 -11.79
C ARG A 137 14.97 -7.25 -12.42
N PHE A 138 15.68 -8.25 -11.90
CA PHE A 138 17.05 -8.58 -12.27
C PHE A 138 17.27 -10.08 -12.25
N GLY A 139 18.21 -10.56 -13.09
CA GLY A 139 18.73 -11.93 -12.98
C GLY A 139 19.53 -12.10 -11.69
N VAL A 140 19.47 -13.29 -11.12
CA VAL A 140 20.20 -13.68 -9.90
C VAL A 140 21.39 -14.54 -10.28
N LEU A 141 22.53 -14.30 -9.62
CA LEU A 141 23.78 -15.01 -9.85
C LEU A 141 24.13 -15.81 -8.59
N ASN A 142 24.44 -17.09 -8.78
CA ASN A 142 25.20 -17.85 -7.79
C ASN A 142 26.68 -17.77 -8.12
N LEU A 143 27.50 -17.42 -7.12
CA LEU A 143 28.94 -17.19 -7.30
C LEU A 143 29.75 -18.23 -6.51
N SER A 144 30.86 -18.68 -7.11
CA SER A 144 31.92 -19.40 -6.41
C SER A 144 33.26 -18.66 -6.67
N GLY A 145 33.75 -17.94 -5.67
CA GLY A 145 34.80 -16.95 -5.87
C GLY A 145 34.36 -15.87 -6.86
N ASP A 146 35.14 -15.68 -7.91
CA ASP A 146 34.89 -14.70 -8.96
C ASP A 146 34.11 -15.30 -10.17
N TYR A 147 33.72 -16.56 -10.10
CA TYR A 147 33.01 -17.24 -11.17
C TYR A 147 31.50 -17.33 -10.91
N VAL A 148 30.70 -17.04 -11.95
CA VAL A 148 29.26 -17.30 -11.95
C VAL A 148 29.06 -18.81 -12.14
N THR A 149 28.47 -19.47 -11.16
CA THR A 149 28.15 -20.90 -11.21
C THR A 149 26.76 -21.15 -11.77
N GLU A 150 25.85 -20.22 -11.53
CA GLU A 150 24.50 -20.28 -12.08
C GLU A 150 23.98 -18.86 -12.36
N PHE A 151 23.28 -18.71 -13.47
CA PHE A 151 22.56 -17.50 -13.86
C PHE A 151 21.08 -17.83 -14.02
N HIS A 152 20.23 -17.18 -13.25
CA HIS A 152 18.78 -17.33 -13.32
C HIS A 152 18.16 -16.00 -13.73
N GLU A 153 17.57 -15.93 -14.92
CA GLU A 153 16.86 -14.74 -15.41
C GLU A 153 15.60 -14.48 -14.55
N LYS A 154 15.01 -15.56 -14.02
CA LYS A 154 13.85 -15.52 -13.13
C LYS A 154 14.04 -16.55 -12.04
N HIS A 155 14.00 -16.12 -10.78
CA HIS A 155 14.07 -17.03 -9.65
C HIS A 155 12.68 -17.50 -9.24
N THR A 156 12.46 -18.81 -9.29
CA THR A 156 11.28 -19.47 -8.72
C THR A 156 11.52 -19.99 -7.31
N GLY A 157 12.53 -19.49 -6.60
CA GLY A 157 12.90 -19.98 -5.27
C GLY A 157 13.57 -18.93 -4.41
N GLU A 158 13.09 -18.78 -3.18
CA GLU A 158 13.69 -18.06 -2.04
C GLU A 158 14.05 -16.57 -2.22
N SER A 159 13.28 -15.79 -3.00
CA SER A 159 13.33 -14.34 -2.84
C SER A 159 12.86 -13.96 -1.44
N SER A 160 13.59 -13.09 -0.77
CA SER A 160 13.23 -12.59 0.56
C SER A 160 11.82 -12.01 0.54
N TRP A 161 11.04 -12.29 1.57
CA TRP A 161 9.77 -11.63 1.79
C TRP A 161 9.98 -10.14 2.03
N ILE A 162 9.18 -9.30 1.39
CA ILE A 162 9.18 -7.85 1.62
C ILE A 162 7.81 -7.37 2.09
N ASN A 163 7.78 -6.16 2.65
CA ASN A 163 6.55 -5.49 3.03
C ASN A 163 5.77 -5.06 1.78
N GLY A 164 4.61 -5.65 1.56
CA GLY A 164 3.68 -5.34 0.46
C GLY A 164 2.61 -4.31 0.82
N GLY A 165 2.65 -3.73 2.01
CA GLY A 165 1.55 -2.90 2.52
C GLY A 165 0.36 -3.77 2.95
N PHE A 166 -0.85 -3.30 2.66
CA PHE A 166 -2.10 -3.98 3.05
C PHE A 166 -2.03 -4.47 4.50
N PHE A 167 -1.87 -3.50 5.40
CA PHE A 167 -1.78 -3.74 6.84
C PHE A 167 -3.16 -3.89 7.47
N VAL A 168 -3.20 -4.60 8.58
CA VAL A 168 -4.28 -4.55 9.57
C VAL A 168 -3.67 -4.16 10.92
N PHE A 169 -4.22 -3.15 11.55
CA PHE A 169 -3.77 -2.65 12.84
C PHE A 169 -4.90 -2.63 13.86
N GLU A 170 -4.55 -2.91 15.11
CA GLU A 170 -5.36 -2.53 16.26
C GLU A 170 -5.07 -1.07 16.65
N PRO A 171 -6.01 -0.36 17.31
CA PRO A 171 -5.83 1.06 17.70
C PRO A 171 -4.59 1.32 18.55
N GLU A 172 -4.11 0.33 19.30
CA GLU A 172 -2.90 0.43 20.12
C GLU A 172 -1.62 0.69 19.31
N ILE A 173 -1.67 0.61 17.97
CA ILE A 173 -0.56 1.06 17.10
C ILE A 173 -0.20 2.53 17.36
N PHE A 174 -1.16 3.37 17.75
CA PHE A 174 -0.93 4.77 18.00
C PHE A 174 0.00 5.05 19.19
N ASP A 175 0.18 4.10 20.11
CA ASP A 175 1.14 4.19 21.23
C ASP A 175 2.60 4.09 20.75
N TYR A 176 2.81 3.50 19.57
CA TYR A 176 4.11 3.37 18.92
C TYR A 176 4.45 4.55 18.00
N LEU A 177 3.50 5.46 17.75
CA LEU A 177 3.64 6.62 16.88
C LEU A 177 3.83 7.89 17.69
N GLN A 178 5.00 8.51 17.59
CA GLN A 178 5.37 9.63 18.46
C GLN A 178 4.94 11.01 17.89
N ASN A 179 5.36 11.31 16.68
CA ASN A 179 5.22 12.62 16.06
C ASN A 179 5.24 12.56 14.53
N ASP A 180 5.23 13.72 13.87
CA ASP A 180 5.22 13.84 12.41
C ASP A 180 6.43 13.23 11.70
N SER A 181 7.59 13.18 12.35
CA SER A 181 8.80 12.56 11.77
C SER A 181 8.86 11.05 11.92
N THR A 182 7.83 10.44 12.53
CA THR A 182 7.77 8.98 12.71
C THR A 182 7.58 8.28 11.36
N VAL A 183 8.55 7.45 11.00
CA VAL A 183 8.47 6.54 9.84
C VAL A 183 7.92 5.20 10.32
N LEU A 184 6.73 4.81 9.86
CA LEU A 184 6.04 3.59 10.30
C LEU A 184 6.93 2.35 10.14
N GLU A 185 7.63 2.26 9.02
CA GLU A 185 8.45 1.12 8.58
C GLU A 185 9.76 0.95 9.35
N ARG A 186 10.09 1.90 10.25
CA ARG A 186 11.27 1.87 11.11
C ARG A 186 10.90 1.51 12.55
N ALA A 187 11.22 2.37 13.48
CA ALA A 187 11.06 2.11 14.92
C ALA A 187 9.69 1.49 15.30
N PRO A 188 8.53 1.95 14.80
CA PRO A 188 7.25 1.32 15.14
C PRO A 188 7.19 -0.17 14.75
N LEU A 189 7.36 -0.51 13.47
CA LEU A 189 7.29 -1.92 13.03
C LEU A 189 8.46 -2.76 13.55
N GLU A 190 9.66 -2.18 13.69
CA GLU A 190 10.82 -2.86 14.29
C GLU A 190 10.58 -3.22 15.77
N THR A 191 9.96 -2.31 16.53
CA THR A 191 9.62 -2.55 17.94
C THR A 191 8.54 -3.62 18.05
N LEU A 192 7.47 -3.52 17.26
CA LEU A 192 6.42 -4.53 17.21
C LEU A 192 6.95 -5.93 16.84
N ALA A 193 7.91 -6.00 15.93
CA ALA A 193 8.56 -7.25 15.56
C ALA A 193 9.36 -7.85 16.74
N LYS A 194 10.14 -7.04 17.44
CA LYS A 194 10.89 -7.46 18.64
C LYS A 194 9.97 -7.92 19.77
N GLU A 195 8.82 -7.26 19.94
CA GLU A 195 7.80 -7.60 20.94
C GLU A 195 6.89 -8.75 20.52
N GLN A 196 7.12 -9.35 19.35
CA GLN A 196 6.27 -10.42 18.78
C GLN A 196 4.80 -10.00 18.60
N LYS A 197 4.55 -8.72 18.35
CA LYS A 197 3.22 -8.14 18.11
C LYS A 197 2.95 -7.86 16.62
N LEU A 198 3.93 -8.14 15.74
CA LEU A 198 3.82 -8.01 14.29
C LEU A 198 3.73 -9.39 13.64
N SER A 199 2.66 -9.64 12.90
CA SER A 199 2.49 -10.85 12.08
C SER A 199 2.66 -10.56 10.60
N ALA A 200 3.04 -11.58 9.83
CA ALA A 200 3.19 -11.52 8.38
C ALA A 200 2.20 -12.47 7.70
N PHE A 201 1.23 -11.91 6.99
CA PHE A 201 0.33 -12.66 6.10
C PHE A 201 1.04 -12.89 4.77
N LYS A 202 1.40 -14.12 4.48
CA LYS A 202 2.12 -14.49 3.24
C LYS A 202 1.16 -14.50 2.06
N HIS A 203 1.41 -13.63 1.08
CA HIS A 203 0.64 -13.53 -0.15
C HIS A 203 1.51 -13.91 -1.35
N ASN A 204 1.12 -14.98 -2.04
CA ASN A 204 1.83 -15.50 -3.21
C ASN A 204 1.15 -15.11 -4.54
N GLY A 205 0.11 -14.27 -4.48
CA GLY A 205 -0.61 -13.78 -5.65
C GLY A 205 0.04 -12.54 -6.26
N PHE A 206 -0.75 -11.79 -6.99
CA PHE A 206 -0.30 -10.59 -7.66
C PHE A 206 -0.14 -9.42 -6.68
N TRP A 207 0.98 -8.76 -6.76
CA TRP A 207 1.24 -7.46 -6.14
C TRP A 207 2.20 -6.65 -7.01
N HIS A 208 1.87 -5.39 -7.28
CA HIS A 208 2.73 -4.54 -8.07
C HIS A 208 2.62 -3.07 -7.66
N PRO A 209 3.75 -2.38 -7.37
CA PRO A 209 3.76 -0.94 -7.14
C PRO A 209 3.84 -0.20 -8.47
N MET A 210 3.32 1.01 -8.53
CA MET A 210 3.50 1.92 -9.66
C MET A 210 4.59 2.96 -9.33
N ASP A 211 5.84 2.53 -9.27
CA ASP A 211 6.98 3.39 -8.90
C ASP A 211 7.64 4.10 -10.06
N THR A 212 7.55 3.54 -11.26
CA THR A 212 8.18 4.03 -12.48
C THR A 212 7.19 4.07 -13.65
N LEU A 213 7.55 4.76 -14.75
CA LEU A 213 6.77 4.71 -15.99
C LEU A 213 6.67 3.29 -16.55
N ARG A 214 7.69 2.45 -16.34
CA ARG A 214 7.64 1.02 -16.72
C ARG A 214 6.57 0.28 -15.93
N ASP A 215 6.46 0.53 -14.63
CA ASP A 215 5.43 -0.08 -13.79
C ASP A 215 4.03 0.38 -14.23
N LYS A 216 3.86 1.69 -14.49
CA LYS A 216 2.61 2.24 -15.05
C LYS A 216 2.21 1.53 -16.32
N LYS A 217 3.15 1.43 -17.29
CA LYS A 217 2.89 0.77 -18.56
C LYS A 217 2.51 -0.70 -18.38
N HIS A 218 3.20 -1.41 -17.51
CA HIS A 218 2.87 -2.81 -17.19
C HIS A 218 1.45 -2.96 -16.65
N LEU A 219 1.04 -2.11 -15.70
CA LEU A 219 -0.31 -2.12 -15.15
C LEU A 219 -1.36 -1.72 -16.21
N GLU A 220 -1.06 -0.76 -17.07
CA GLU A 220 -1.90 -0.36 -18.20
C GLU A 220 -2.10 -1.51 -19.20
N ASP A 221 -1.03 -2.22 -19.56
CA ASP A 221 -1.09 -3.38 -20.47
C ASP A 221 -1.95 -4.51 -19.87
N LEU A 222 -1.83 -4.78 -18.56
CA LEU A 222 -2.68 -5.76 -17.88
C LEU A 222 -4.14 -5.33 -17.85
N TRP A 223 -4.43 -4.05 -17.63
CA TRP A 223 -5.79 -3.53 -17.62
C TRP A 223 -6.44 -3.58 -18.99
N THR A 224 -5.74 -3.10 -20.01
CA THR A 224 -6.24 -3.04 -21.39
C THR A 224 -6.46 -4.43 -21.99
N SER A 225 -5.61 -5.41 -21.60
CA SER A 225 -5.77 -6.81 -22.03
C SER A 225 -6.81 -7.60 -21.23
N GLU A 226 -7.53 -6.96 -20.29
CA GLU A 226 -8.50 -7.58 -19.37
C GLU A 226 -7.90 -8.67 -18.47
N LYS A 227 -6.59 -8.61 -18.23
CA LYS A 227 -5.83 -9.57 -17.39
C LYS A 227 -5.36 -8.96 -16.07
N ALA A 228 -5.95 -7.87 -15.62
CA ALA A 228 -5.60 -7.19 -14.38
C ALA A 228 -5.99 -8.05 -13.15
N PRO A 229 -5.05 -8.71 -12.45
CA PRO A 229 -5.41 -9.64 -11.37
C PRO A 229 -6.05 -8.95 -10.17
N TRP A 230 -5.74 -7.67 -9.94
CA TRP A 230 -6.33 -6.87 -8.86
C TRP A 230 -7.79 -6.45 -9.11
N LYS A 231 -8.30 -6.64 -10.32
CA LYS A 231 -9.71 -6.37 -10.65
C LYS A 231 -10.59 -7.52 -10.16
N THR A 232 -10.81 -7.55 -8.85
CA THR A 232 -11.60 -8.59 -8.16
C THR A 232 -13.09 -8.26 -8.00
N TRP A 233 -13.56 -7.15 -8.58
CA TRP A 233 -14.95 -6.63 -8.54
C TRP A 233 -15.66 -6.72 -9.88
#